data_d05accb5bbff59327770aa563aa29a0e
#
_entry.id   d05accb5bbff59327770aa563aa29a0e
#
_cell.length_a   1.000
_cell.length_b   1.000
_cell.length_c   1.000
_cell.angle_alpha   90.00
_cell.angle_beta   90.00
_cell.angle_gamma   90.00
#
_symmetry.space_group_name_H-M   'P 1'
#
loop_
_entity.id
_entity.type
_entity.pdbx_description
1 polymer ?
#
loop_
_entity_poly.entity_id
_entity_poly.type
_entity_poly.pdbx_seq_one_letter_code
_entity_poly.pdbx_strand_id
1 'polypeptide(L)'
;MEWFWYFLFYSFLGFLLEVGYAWWTGGDLDRKCLLLLPLCPVYGLGACAVLLLPGAVLRSPVLLVIVGGLTATAVEYAVSVFYQRAFSVSFWDYRGQLGNLNGRVCLPFTLAWGLLLLPMVYWVHPAAVRLFAVIPPPASWVALAAFTADGIVSSVILRRTGDRTRLRWYRAAERPQ
;
A
#
# COMPACT_ATOMS: atom_id res chain seq x y z
N MET A 1 -14.86 -13.27 -0.46
CA MET A 1 -13.41 -13.37 -0.09
C MET A 1 -12.46 -12.84 -1.17
N GLU A 2 -12.89 -12.70 -2.42
CA GLU A 2 -12.04 -12.22 -3.53
C GLU A 2 -11.42 -10.84 -3.26
N TRP A 3 -12.20 -9.85 -2.84
CA TRP A 3 -11.68 -8.52 -2.49
C TRP A 3 -10.58 -8.52 -1.44
N PHE A 4 -10.64 -9.46 -0.48
CA PHE A 4 -9.58 -9.63 0.51
C PHE A 4 -8.26 -10.09 -0.16
N TRP A 5 -8.35 -11.02 -1.14
CA TRP A 5 -7.19 -11.46 -1.89
C TRP A 5 -6.63 -10.38 -2.81
N TYR A 6 -7.50 -9.58 -3.45
CA TYR A 6 -7.04 -8.41 -4.21
C TYR A 6 -6.31 -7.41 -3.30
N PHE A 7 -6.88 -7.12 -2.13
CA PHE A 7 -6.24 -6.26 -1.15
C PHE A 7 -4.86 -6.79 -0.71
N LEU A 8 -4.73 -8.07 -0.34
CA LEU A 8 -3.45 -8.66 0.04
C LEU A 8 -2.43 -8.63 -1.10
N PHE A 9 -2.87 -9.00 -2.30
CA PHE A 9 -2.03 -9.07 -3.49
C PHE A 9 -1.45 -7.70 -3.85
N TYR A 10 -2.30 -6.67 -3.93
CA TYR A 10 -1.85 -5.32 -4.23
C TYR A 10 -1.04 -4.72 -3.08
N SER A 11 -1.32 -5.08 -1.83
CA SER A 11 -0.47 -4.72 -0.69
C SER A 11 0.93 -5.33 -0.81
N PHE A 12 1.04 -6.57 -1.29
CA PHE A 12 2.31 -7.23 -1.53
C PHE A 12 3.05 -6.61 -2.73
N LEU A 13 2.36 -6.38 -3.85
CA LEU A 13 2.98 -5.67 -4.99
C LEU A 13 3.46 -4.27 -4.60
N GLY A 14 2.69 -3.55 -3.80
CA GLY A 14 3.09 -2.26 -3.25
C GLY A 14 4.36 -2.35 -2.39
N PHE A 15 4.48 -3.39 -1.58
CA PHE A 15 5.72 -3.65 -0.84
C PHE A 15 6.92 -3.87 -1.80
N LEU A 16 6.75 -4.66 -2.86
CA LEU A 16 7.80 -4.86 -3.86
C LEU A 16 8.17 -3.56 -4.59
N LEU A 17 7.19 -2.71 -4.91
CA LEU A 17 7.43 -1.39 -5.49
C LEU A 17 8.25 -0.50 -4.56
N GLU A 18 7.94 -0.46 -3.26
CA GLU A 18 8.70 0.31 -2.27
C GLU A 18 10.16 -0.17 -2.17
N VAL A 19 10.37 -1.49 -2.13
CA VAL A 19 11.72 -2.07 -2.10
C VAL A 19 12.48 -1.74 -3.40
N GLY A 20 11.83 -1.90 -4.55
CA GLY A 20 12.43 -1.59 -5.86
C GLY A 20 12.76 -0.10 -6.02
N TYR A 21 11.88 0.78 -5.57
CA TYR A 21 12.12 2.22 -5.58
C TYR A 21 13.28 2.61 -4.65
N ALA A 22 13.33 2.07 -3.44
CA ALA A 22 14.43 2.32 -2.51
C ALA A 22 15.77 1.83 -3.06
N TRP A 23 15.79 0.65 -3.70
CA TRP A 23 16.98 0.13 -4.36
C TRP A 23 17.46 1.03 -5.51
N TRP A 24 16.53 1.50 -6.35
CA TRP A 24 16.85 2.36 -7.51
C TRP A 24 17.36 3.74 -7.09
N THR A 25 16.81 4.32 -6.03
CA THR A 25 17.18 5.66 -5.56
C THR A 25 18.38 5.66 -4.61
N GLY A 26 18.98 4.49 -4.31
CA GLY A 26 20.04 4.36 -3.30
C GLY A 26 19.57 4.74 -1.90
N GLY A 27 18.26 4.73 -1.68
CA GLY A 27 17.65 5.01 -0.38
C GLY A 27 17.75 3.82 0.58
N ASP A 28 17.41 4.08 1.82
CA ASP A 28 17.25 3.01 2.81
C ASP A 28 16.19 2.02 2.34
N LEU A 29 16.53 0.73 2.27
CA LEU A 29 15.59 -0.37 2.03
C LEU A 29 14.58 -0.52 3.19
N ASP A 30 14.36 0.57 3.90
CA ASP A 30 13.47 0.65 5.03
C ASP A 30 12.03 0.47 4.60
N ARG A 31 11.39 -0.51 5.21
CA ARG A 31 9.97 -0.75 5.04
C ARG A 31 9.17 0.48 5.47
N LYS A 32 8.50 1.10 4.52
CA LYS A 32 7.55 2.19 4.77
C LYS A 32 6.12 1.65 4.93
N CYS A 33 5.96 0.51 5.62
CA CYS A 33 4.70 -0.22 5.74
C CYS A 33 4.31 -0.38 7.21
N LEU A 34 3.01 -0.40 7.46
CA LEU A 34 2.43 -0.58 8.79
C LEU A 34 2.68 -1.96 9.39
N LEU A 35 2.78 -3.01 8.56
CA LEU A 35 2.76 -4.40 8.96
C LEU A 35 4.16 -5.00 9.09
N LEU A 36 4.32 -6.04 9.93
CA LEU A 36 5.51 -6.88 9.99
C LEU A 36 5.61 -7.76 8.74
N LEU A 37 4.47 -8.24 8.22
CA LEU A 37 4.40 -8.94 6.94
C LEU A 37 4.82 -8.03 5.79
N PRO A 38 5.34 -8.58 4.66
CA PRO A 38 5.73 -7.82 3.48
C PRO A 38 4.51 -7.28 2.71
N LEU A 39 3.70 -6.50 3.38
CA LEU A 39 2.45 -5.93 2.88
C LEU A 39 2.41 -4.43 3.16
N CYS A 40 2.09 -3.64 2.14
CA CYS A 40 1.84 -2.21 2.27
C CYS A 40 0.33 -1.92 2.07
N PRO A 41 -0.48 -1.86 3.14
CA PRO A 41 -1.94 -1.77 3.05
C PRO A 41 -2.47 -0.60 2.24
N VAL A 42 -1.75 0.51 2.19
CA VAL A 42 -2.16 1.70 1.41
C VAL A 42 -2.32 1.36 -0.08
N TYR A 43 -1.45 0.51 -0.64
CA TYR A 43 -1.54 0.07 -2.03
C TYR A 43 -2.74 -0.85 -2.27
N GLY A 44 -2.98 -1.79 -1.34
CA GLY A 44 -4.16 -2.65 -1.40
C GLY A 44 -5.46 -1.88 -1.33
N LEU A 45 -5.54 -0.90 -0.42
CA LEU A 45 -6.72 -0.02 -0.29
C LEU A 45 -6.90 0.85 -1.54
N GLY A 46 -5.82 1.45 -2.05
CA GLY A 46 -5.84 2.25 -3.27
C GLY A 46 -6.32 1.46 -4.48
N ALA A 47 -5.75 0.26 -4.69
CA ALA A 47 -6.15 -0.63 -5.78
C ALA A 47 -7.63 -1.04 -5.67
N CYS A 48 -8.08 -1.46 -4.49
CA CYS A 48 -9.49 -1.80 -4.28
C CYS A 48 -10.42 -0.61 -4.54
N ALA A 49 -10.07 0.59 -4.09
CA ALA A 49 -10.86 1.79 -4.32
C ALA A 49 -10.96 2.12 -5.82
N VAL A 50 -9.87 1.99 -6.57
CA VAL A 50 -9.85 2.20 -8.03
C VAL A 50 -10.69 1.14 -8.74
N LEU A 51 -10.60 -0.12 -8.35
CA LEU A 51 -11.39 -1.22 -8.97
C LEU A 51 -12.90 -1.08 -8.72
N LEU A 52 -13.32 -0.30 -7.73
CA LEU A 52 -14.72 0.06 -7.48
C LEU A 52 -15.24 1.21 -8.37
N LEU A 53 -14.37 1.87 -9.15
CA LEU A 53 -14.78 2.94 -10.04
C LEU A 53 -15.70 2.43 -11.16
N PRO A 54 -16.57 3.31 -11.71
CA PRO A 54 -17.45 2.93 -12.80
C PRO A 54 -16.67 2.35 -13.99
N GLY A 55 -17.26 1.34 -14.66
CA GLY A 55 -16.63 0.68 -15.80
C GLY A 55 -16.27 1.62 -16.96
N ALA A 56 -16.96 2.77 -17.08
CA ALA A 56 -16.58 3.80 -18.05
C ALA A 56 -15.19 4.39 -17.76
N VAL A 57 -14.83 4.57 -16.47
CA VAL A 57 -13.52 5.03 -16.06
C VAL A 57 -12.46 3.95 -16.29
N LEU A 58 -12.75 2.71 -15.86
CA LEU A 58 -11.80 1.59 -15.95
C LEU A 58 -11.47 1.22 -17.41
N ARG A 59 -12.39 1.45 -18.37
CA ARG A 59 -12.17 1.18 -19.80
C ARG A 59 -11.48 2.30 -20.57
N SER A 60 -11.44 3.52 -20.02
CA SER A 60 -10.81 4.66 -20.65
C SER A 60 -9.42 4.91 -20.06
N PRO A 61 -8.31 4.71 -20.82
CA PRO A 61 -6.96 4.96 -20.29
C PRO A 61 -6.79 6.37 -19.71
N VAL A 62 -7.35 7.38 -20.38
CA VAL A 62 -7.25 8.78 -19.94
C VAL A 62 -8.00 9.01 -18.63
N LEU A 63 -9.26 8.52 -18.54
CA LEU A 63 -10.05 8.65 -17.31
C LEU A 63 -9.43 7.82 -16.16
N LEU A 64 -8.87 6.66 -16.47
CA LEU A 64 -8.20 5.83 -15.48
C LEU A 64 -6.98 6.55 -14.89
N VAL A 65 -6.15 7.17 -15.72
CA VAL A 65 -4.99 7.95 -15.24
C VAL A 65 -5.45 9.12 -14.38
N ILE A 66 -6.44 9.89 -14.80
CA ILE A 66 -6.88 11.10 -14.10
C ILE A 66 -7.71 10.73 -12.87
N VAL A 67 -8.85 10.07 -13.05
CA VAL A 67 -9.81 9.78 -11.96
C VAL A 67 -9.27 8.71 -11.04
N GLY A 68 -8.67 7.65 -11.60
CA GLY A 68 -8.02 6.59 -10.84
C GLY A 68 -6.84 7.11 -10.03
N GLY A 69 -5.96 7.92 -10.64
CA GLY A 69 -4.82 8.55 -9.96
C GLY A 69 -5.27 9.43 -8.79
N LEU A 70 -6.31 10.27 -9.00
CA LEU A 70 -6.90 11.07 -7.92
C LEU A 70 -7.53 10.20 -6.83
N THR A 71 -8.19 9.11 -7.19
CA THR A 71 -8.75 8.16 -6.22
C THR A 71 -7.66 7.51 -5.37
N ALA A 72 -6.58 7.01 -5.99
CA ALA A 72 -5.44 6.44 -5.28
C ALA A 72 -4.79 7.47 -4.34
N THR A 73 -4.62 8.72 -4.81
CA THR A 73 -4.09 9.84 -4.01
C THR A 73 -5.01 10.19 -2.83
N ALA A 74 -6.32 10.15 -3.01
CA ALA A 74 -7.27 10.38 -1.91
C ALA A 74 -7.16 9.29 -0.84
N VAL A 75 -7.01 8.03 -1.24
CA VAL A 75 -6.76 6.92 -0.31
C VAL A 75 -5.43 7.09 0.41
N GLU A 76 -4.35 7.44 -0.30
CA GLU A 76 -3.02 7.70 0.28
C GLU A 76 -3.10 8.81 1.35
N TYR A 77 -3.80 9.91 1.04
CA TYR A 77 -4.02 10.99 1.99
C TYR A 77 -4.79 10.52 3.23
N ALA A 78 -5.91 9.81 3.04
CA ALA A 78 -6.73 9.30 4.13
C ALA A 78 -5.96 8.34 5.05
N VAL A 79 -5.18 7.43 4.45
CA VAL A 79 -4.33 6.48 5.19
C VAL A 79 -3.23 7.22 5.96
N SER A 80 -2.60 8.25 5.39
CA SER A 80 -1.63 9.09 6.09
C SER A 80 -2.24 9.78 7.31
N VAL A 81 -3.45 10.34 7.17
CA VAL A 81 -4.20 10.95 8.29
C VAL A 81 -4.50 9.91 9.36
N PHE A 82 -4.94 8.72 8.96
CA PHE A 82 -5.22 7.61 9.89
C PHE A 82 -3.98 7.21 10.68
N TYR A 83 -2.83 6.99 10.02
CA TYR A 83 -1.59 6.62 10.71
C TYR A 83 -1.14 7.69 11.71
N GLN A 84 -1.22 8.95 11.33
CA GLN A 84 -0.85 10.03 12.22
C GLN A 84 -1.78 10.15 13.43
N ARG A 85 -3.11 9.99 13.23
CA ARG A 85 -4.08 10.07 14.33
C ARG A 85 -4.07 8.85 15.24
N ALA A 86 -3.93 7.64 14.66
CA ALA A 86 -4.02 6.39 15.41
C ALA A 86 -2.72 6.02 16.13
N PHE A 87 -1.57 6.39 15.54
CA PHE A 87 -0.25 5.93 15.98
C PHE A 87 0.77 7.06 16.19
N SER A 88 0.43 8.31 15.87
CA SER A 88 1.34 9.47 15.89
C SER A 88 2.59 9.27 14.99
N VAL A 89 2.47 8.47 13.93
CA VAL A 89 3.58 8.10 13.03
C VAL A 89 3.26 8.55 11.61
N SER A 90 4.28 9.02 10.88
CA SER A 90 4.24 9.23 9.43
C SER A 90 5.20 8.25 8.75
N PHE A 91 4.72 7.56 7.70
CA PHE A 91 5.52 6.60 6.94
C PHE A 91 6.23 7.25 5.74
N TRP A 92 5.71 8.38 5.24
CA TRP A 92 6.30 9.19 4.15
C TRP A 92 6.09 10.67 4.40
N ASP A 93 6.88 11.50 3.73
CA ASP A 93 6.78 12.96 3.79
C ASP A 93 7.16 13.55 2.43
N TYR A 94 6.20 14.22 1.80
CA TYR A 94 6.36 14.88 0.51
C TYR A 94 6.53 16.40 0.63
N ARG A 95 6.87 16.92 1.80
CA ARG A 95 7.18 18.36 1.95
C ARG A 95 8.33 18.72 1.02
N GLY A 96 8.16 19.82 0.30
CA GLY A 96 9.12 20.25 -0.72
C GLY A 96 8.87 19.71 -2.14
N GLN A 97 7.96 18.73 -2.32
CA GLN A 97 7.54 18.27 -3.63
C GLN A 97 6.48 19.18 -4.25
N LEU A 98 6.48 19.28 -5.59
CA LEU A 98 5.51 20.08 -6.34
C LEU A 98 4.07 19.64 -6.04
N GLY A 99 3.20 20.63 -5.74
CA GLY A 99 1.79 20.35 -5.48
C GLY A 99 1.54 19.47 -4.26
N ASN A 100 2.45 19.48 -3.27
CA ASN A 100 2.22 18.73 -2.05
C ASN A 100 1.05 19.30 -1.24
N LEU A 101 0.28 18.42 -0.64
CA LEU A 101 -0.80 18.76 0.27
C LEU A 101 -0.46 18.19 1.66
N ASN A 102 -0.13 19.08 2.59
CA ASN A 102 0.24 18.77 3.98
C ASN A 102 1.40 17.75 4.13
N GLY A 103 2.26 17.62 3.10
CA GLY A 103 3.33 16.61 3.05
C GLY A 103 2.85 15.17 2.88
N ARG A 104 1.54 14.95 2.66
CA ARG A 104 0.93 13.61 2.63
C ARG A 104 0.83 13.04 1.24
N VAL A 105 0.58 13.90 0.24
CA VAL A 105 0.46 13.57 -1.18
C VAL A 105 1.10 14.68 -2.00
N CYS A 106 1.49 14.41 -3.25
CA CYS A 106 2.05 15.40 -4.15
C CYS A 106 1.75 15.07 -5.62
N LEU A 107 1.83 16.07 -6.49
CA LEU A 107 1.50 15.93 -7.91
C LEU A 107 2.36 14.88 -8.64
N PRO A 108 3.69 14.80 -8.47
CA PRO A 108 4.48 13.77 -9.16
C PRO A 108 4.03 12.34 -8.83
N PHE A 109 3.74 12.04 -7.56
CA PHE A 109 3.26 10.70 -7.17
C PHE A 109 1.81 10.47 -7.60
N THR A 110 0.93 11.49 -7.59
CA THR A 110 -0.42 11.37 -8.16
C THR A 110 -0.38 10.93 -9.63
N LEU A 111 0.52 11.53 -10.43
CA LEU A 111 0.71 11.15 -11.83
C LEU A 111 1.31 9.74 -11.96
N ALA A 112 2.29 9.41 -11.13
CA ALA A 112 2.90 8.07 -11.10
C ALA A 112 1.85 6.99 -10.76
N TRP A 113 1.00 7.22 -9.76
CA TRP A 113 -0.12 6.33 -9.43
C TRP A 113 -1.05 6.16 -10.62
N GLY A 114 -1.49 7.26 -11.25
CA GLY A 114 -2.36 7.19 -12.43
C GLY A 114 -1.76 6.34 -13.55
N LEU A 115 -0.47 6.51 -13.85
CA LEU A 115 0.23 5.72 -14.88
C LEU A 115 0.37 4.24 -14.49
N LEU A 116 0.65 3.94 -13.22
CA LEU A 116 0.75 2.57 -12.71
C LEU A 116 -0.59 1.82 -12.75
N LEU A 117 -1.72 2.54 -12.73
CA LEU A 117 -3.03 1.92 -12.86
C LEU A 117 -3.26 1.29 -14.25
N LEU A 118 -2.61 1.76 -15.30
CA LEU A 118 -2.75 1.19 -16.65
C LEU A 118 -2.34 -0.30 -16.68
N PRO A 119 -1.08 -0.66 -16.36
CA PRO A 119 -0.70 -2.07 -16.30
C PRO A 119 -1.47 -2.82 -15.21
N MET A 120 -1.80 -2.18 -14.09
CA MET A 120 -2.56 -2.81 -13.02
C MET A 120 -3.93 -3.29 -13.50
N VAL A 121 -4.73 -2.40 -14.12
CA VAL A 121 -6.12 -2.69 -14.48
C VAL A 121 -6.19 -3.59 -15.72
N TYR A 122 -5.33 -3.35 -16.72
CA TYR A 122 -5.47 -4.04 -18.01
C TYR A 122 -4.74 -5.40 -18.08
N TRP A 123 -3.71 -5.62 -17.28
CA TRP A 123 -2.92 -6.87 -17.34
C TRP A 123 -2.85 -7.60 -16.00
N VAL A 124 -2.50 -6.91 -14.93
CA VAL A 124 -2.27 -7.55 -13.63
C VAL A 124 -3.59 -8.02 -13.01
N HIS A 125 -4.63 -7.18 -13.02
CA HIS A 125 -5.90 -7.52 -12.38
C HIS A 125 -6.62 -8.70 -13.06
N PRO A 126 -6.72 -8.81 -14.40
CA PRO A 126 -7.29 -9.99 -15.06
C PRO A 126 -6.56 -11.29 -14.72
N ALA A 127 -5.23 -11.24 -14.56
CA ALA A 127 -4.45 -12.38 -14.11
C ALA A 127 -4.73 -12.73 -12.64
N ALA A 128 -4.83 -11.73 -11.77
CA ALA A 128 -5.16 -11.88 -10.35
C ALA A 128 -6.55 -12.52 -10.16
N VAL A 129 -7.56 -12.09 -10.93
CA VAL A 129 -8.91 -12.66 -10.90
C VAL A 129 -8.86 -14.17 -11.16
N ARG A 130 -8.13 -14.60 -12.20
CA ARG A 130 -7.99 -16.03 -12.53
C ARG A 130 -7.26 -16.80 -11.42
N LEU A 131 -6.20 -16.21 -10.87
CA LEU A 131 -5.40 -16.83 -9.81
C LEU A 131 -6.22 -17.05 -8.54
N PHE A 132 -7.01 -16.07 -8.15
CA PHE A 132 -7.74 -16.14 -6.87
C PHE A 132 -9.06 -16.89 -6.94
N ALA A 133 -9.61 -17.12 -8.13
CA ALA A 133 -10.79 -17.93 -8.33
C ALA A 133 -10.65 -19.39 -7.84
N VAL A 134 -9.40 -19.89 -7.77
CA VAL A 134 -9.10 -21.29 -7.39
C VAL A 134 -8.68 -21.43 -5.92
N ILE A 135 -8.65 -20.36 -5.13
CA ILE A 135 -8.23 -20.41 -3.74
C ILE A 135 -9.35 -21.04 -2.87
N PRO A 136 -9.06 -22.12 -2.15
CA PRO A 136 -10.04 -22.77 -1.32
C PRO A 136 -10.38 -21.91 -0.08
N PRO A 137 -11.64 -21.92 0.39
CA PRO A 137 -12.08 -21.13 1.54
C PRO A 137 -11.22 -21.26 2.81
N PRO A 138 -10.72 -22.45 3.19
CA PRO A 138 -9.85 -22.57 4.38
C PRO A 138 -8.58 -21.71 4.29
N ALA A 139 -7.95 -21.62 3.12
CA ALA A 139 -6.77 -20.79 2.93
C ALA A 139 -7.08 -19.30 3.17
N SER A 140 -8.26 -18.84 2.77
CA SER A 140 -8.70 -17.47 3.00
C SER A 140 -8.86 -17.15 4.50
N TRP A 141 -9.36 -18.09 5.29
CA TRP A 141 -9.50 -17.91 6.74
C TRP A 141 -8.13 -17.89 7.44
N VAL A 142 -7.20 -18.76 7.02
CA VAL A 142 -5.82 -18.76 7.55
C VAL A 142 -5.13 -17.42 7.21
N ALA A 143 -5.24 -16.95 5.97
CA ALA A 143 -4.67 -15.68 5.56
C ALA A 143 -5.28 -14.49 6.32
N LEU A 144 -6.60 -14.50 6.55
CA LEU A 144 -7.30 -13.48 7.32
C LEU A 144 -6.83 -13.48 8.79
N ALA A 145 -6.68 -14.65 9.40
CA ALA A 145 -6.18 -14.79 10.76
C ALA A 145 -4.75 -14.25 10.88
N ALA A 146 -3.86 -14.61 9.95
CA ALA A 146 -2.47 -14.15 9.92
C ALA A 146 -2.38 -12.62 9.73
N PHE A 147 -3.16 -12.08 8.79
CA PHE A 147 -3.22 -10.63 8.55
C PHE A 147 -3.75 -9.87 9.77
N THR A 148 -4.79 -10.39 10.42
CA THR A 148 -5.38 -9.78 11.62
C THR A 148 -4.40 -9.82 12.79
N ALA A 149 -3.74 -10.95 13.01
CA ALA A 149 -2.73 -11.09 14.07
C ALA A 149 -1.57 -10.12 13.87
N ASP A 150 -1.04 -10.02 12.64
CA ASP A 150 0.01 -9.06 12.31
C ASP A 150 -0.46 -7.60 12.52
N GLY A 151 -1.65 -7.27 12.06
CA GLY A 151 -2.25 -5.94 12.25
C GLY A 151 -2.38 -5.55 13.73
N ILE A 152 -2.80 -6.50 14.58
CA ILE A 152 -2.89 -6.27 16.03
C ILE A 152 -1.49 -6.05 16.61
N VAL A 153 -0.54 -6.95 16.35
CA VAL A 153 0.83 -6.86 16.88
C VAL A 153 1.49 -5.57 16.44
N SER A 154 1.45 -5.25 15.15
CA SER A 154 2.02 -4.01 14.58
C SER A 154 1.40 -2.77 15.21
N SER A 155 0.07 -2.75 15.38
CA SER A 155 -0.65 -1.63 16.00
C SER A 155 -0.27 -1.45 17.48
N VAL A 156 -0.11 -2.55 18.23
CA VAL A 156 0.32 -2.49 19.64
C VAL A 156 1.75 -1.96 19.75
N ILE A 157 2.66 -2.44 18.88
CA ILE A 157 4.05 -1.94 18.84
C ILE A 157 4.05 -0.44 18.59
N LEU A 158 3.36 0.03 17.54
CA LEU A 158 3.35 1.45 17.19
C LEU A 158 2.71 2.33 18.27
N ARG A 159 1.59 1.91 18.86
CA ARG A 159 0.95 2.67 19.94
C ARG A 159 1.81 2.78 21.19
N ARG A 160 2.61 1.74 21.51
CA ARG A 160 3.47 1.74 22.69
C ARG A 160 4.78 2.49 22.49
N THR A 161 5.31 2.48 21.27
CA THR A 161 6.66 3.01 21.01
C THR A 161 6.65 4.33 20.25
N GLY A 162 5.62 4.62 19.45
CA GLY A 162 5.62 5.75 18.51
C GLY A 162 6.72 5.65 17.44
N ASP A 163 7.39 4.50 17.34
CA ASP A 163 8.59 4.31 16.53
C ASP A 163 8.38 3.21 15.47
N ARG A 164 8.30 3.64 14.21
CA ARG A 164 8.18 2.74 13.05
C ARG A 164 9.38 1.81 12.85
N THR A 165 10.55 2.15 13.40
CA THR A 165 11.74 1.32 13.26
C THR A 165 11.62 0.01 14.02
N ARG A 166 10.78 -0.04 15.05
CA ARG A 166 10.47 -1.25 15.81
C ARG A 166 9.71 -2.32 15.01
N LEU A 167 9.14 -1.97 13.85
CA LEU A 167 8.53 -2.94 12.93
C LEU A 167 9.58 -3.68 12.08
N ARG A 168 10.87 -3.33 12.19
CA ARG A 168 11.97 -3.92 11.43
C ARG A 168 12.59 -5.09 12.20
N TRP A 169 11.89 -6.20 12.26
CA TRP A 169 12.37 -7.40 12.96
C TRP A 169 13.70 -7.95 12.40
N TYR A 170 14.00 -7.71 11.11
CA TYR A 170 15.21 -8.18 10.45
C TYR A 170 16.47 -7.36 10.76
N ARG A 171 16.36 -6.15 11.34
CA ARG A 171 17.49 -5.32 11.80
C ARG A 171 17.87 -5.52 13.27
N ALA A 172 17.13 -6.35 13.99
CA ALA A 172 17.45 -6.66 15.39
C ALA A 172 18.82 -7.34 15.55
N ALA A 173 19.46 -7.80 14.47
CA ALA A 173 20.79 -8.40 14.48
C ALA A 173 21.96 -7.38 14.41
N GLU A 174 21.70 -6.14 13.99
CA GLU A 174 22.72 -5.07 14.02
C GLU A 174 22.60 -4.27 15.31
N ARG A 175 23.12 -4.83 16.41
CA ARG A 175 23.40 -4.01 17.61
C ARG A 175 24.68 -3.22 17.34
N PRO A 176 24.70 -1.90 17.53
CA PRO A 176 25.96 -1.17 17.54
C PRO A 176 26.81 -1.69 18.71
N GLN A 177 28.06 -1.97 18.41
CA GLN A 177 29.12 -2.20 19.41
C GLN A 177 29.40 -0.89 20.16
#